data_eec73f4d7bdea992a77d7283e71977df
#
_entry.id   eec73f4d7bdea992a77d7283e71977df
#
_cell.length_a   1.000
_cell.length_b   1.000
_cell.length_c   1.000
_cell.angle_alpha   90.00
_cell.angle_beta   90.00
_cell.angle_gamma   90.00
#
_symmetry.space_group_name_H-M   'P 1'
#
loop_
_entity.id
_entity.type
_entity.pdbx_description
1 polymer ?
#
loop_
_entity_poly.entity_id
_entity_poly.type
_entity_poly.pdbx_seq_one_letter_code
_entity_poly.pdbx_strand_id
1 'polypeptide(L)'
;MKRVLKYIRKYTPALVLSLLLAGLTVLLTLYIPILTGNAVDLIIGKGQVDMAGIFAIMKKIAIAMIITAVGQWIMNTCNNYITYHVIRDIRTDAFAKLEILPLKYLDAHAYGDIVSRVIADVDTFADGLLMGFTQLFTGVLTILCTLGFMLVTNVPITLVVVCITPVSFLVAKFIATKTYSMFKEQSETRGEQTSLIEEMIDNQKIVNTFSRAEAVKSKFGEINGRLQKCSLKAIFFSSITNPATRFVNSLVYAGVGVFGALVAIKGGISVGRLSCFLSYANQYTKPFNEISGVVTELQNAFVCAGRIFELIDEEPQVPDAADARVLEEAQGNVDLKDVYFQYVPEKKLIQNFNLQVKPGQRVAIVGPTGCGKTTVINLLMRFYDVNSGSIKVDGTDIRDITRGSLRTNYGMVLQETWLRSGTIRDNICMGKPDATEEEIIRAAKASHAHGFIKRLPKGYDTVITEDGGSLSQGQKQLLCITRVMLCLPPMLILDEATSSIDTRTEIKIQNAFATMMEGRTSFIVAHRLSTIQSADVILVMKDGNIIEQGNHETLLAQGGFYANLYNSQFAV
;
A
#
# COMPACT_ATOMS: atom_id res chain seq x y z
N MET A 1 -8.61 1.22 -17.45
CA MET A 1 -10.08 1.14 -17.69
C MET A 1 -10.60 -0.28 -17.99
N LYS A 2 -10.14 -1.02 -19.00
CA LYS A 2 -10.65 -2.38 -19.32
C LYS A 2 -10.60 -3.35 -18.13
N ARG A 3 -9.60 -3.26 -17.26
CA ARG A 3 -9.47 -4.10 -16.06
C ARG A 3 -10.47 -3.77 -14.97
N VAL A 4 -10.66 -2.52 -14.68
CA VAL A 4 -11.69 -2.07 -13.73
C VAL A 4 -13.07 -2.58 -14.14
N LEU A 5 -13.38 -2.49 -15.44
CA LEU A 5 -14.62 -3.03 -15.99
C LEU A 5 -14.74 -4.56 -15.79
N LYS A 6 -13.62 -5.31 -15.79
CA LYS A 6 -13.64 -6.76 -15.52
C LYS A 6 -14.08 -7.05 -14.06
N TYR A 7 -13.61 -6.27 -13.10
CA TYR A 7 -14.05 -6.39 -11.68
C TYR A 7 -15.52 -6.00 -11.53
N ILE A 8 -15.92 -4.87 -12.12
CA ILE A 8 -17.31 -4.38 -12.07
C ILE A 8 -18.28 -5.38 -12.73
N ARG A 9 -17.86 -6.09 -13.77
CA ARG A 9 -18.71 -7.05 -14.49
C ARG A 9 -19.29 -8.14 -13.59
N LYS A 10 -18.61 -8.51 -12.50
CA LYS A 10 -19.14 -9.46 -11.53
C LYS A 10 -20.42 -8.95 -10.85
N TYR A 11 -20.60 -7.63 -10.78
CA TYR A 11 -21.68 -6.92 -10.07
C TYR A 11 -22.67 -6.27 -11.04
N THR A 12 -22.71 -6.71 -12.29
CA THR A 12 -23.59 -6.18 -13.36
C THR A 12 -25.07 -6.03 -12.93
N PRO A 13 -25.71 -6.98 -12.21
CA PRO A 13 -27.10 -6.81 -11.79
C PRO A 13 -27.31 -5.58 -10.90
N ALA A 14 -26.42 -5.36 -9.93
CA ALA A 14 -26.49 -4.18 -9.05
C ALA A 14 -26.21 -2.88 -9.82
N LEU A 15 -25.28 -2.91 -10.79
CA LEU A 15 -24.98 -1.78 -11.67
C LEU A 15 -26.19 -1.41 -12.52
N VAL A 16 -26.83 -2.37 -13.17
CA VAL A 16 -28.03 -2.12 -13.99
C VAL A 16 -29.17 -1.56 -13.14
N LEU A 17 -29.39 -2.13 -11.96
CA LEU A 17 -30.41 -1.60 -11.02
C LEU A 17 -30.08 -0.16 -10.61
N SER A 18 -28.83 0.15 -10.28
CA SER A 18 -28.39 1.51 -9.94
C SER A 18 -28.63 2.49 -11.08
N LEU A 19 -28.29 2.12 -12.33
CA LEU A 19 -28.50 2.96 -13.50
C LEU A 19 -29.99 3.20 -13.80
N LEU A 20 -30.82 2.18 -13.68
CA LEU A 20 -32.29 2.31 -13.84
C LEU A 20 -32.90 3.22 -12.77
N LEU A 21 -32.47 3.05 -11.50
CA LEU A 21 -32.91 3.91 -10.41
C LEU A 21 -32.41 5.34 -10.56
N ALA A 22 -31.19 5.57 -11.06
CA ALA A 22 -30.69 6.91 -11.37
C ALA A 22 -31.55 7.59 -12.44
N GLY A 23 -31.93 6.87 -13.50
CA GLY A 23 -32.86 7.38 -14.50
C GLY A 23 -34.24 7.74 -13.91
N LEU A 24 -34.82 6.84 -13.13
CA LEU A 24 -36.09 7.04 -12.48
C LEU A 24 -36.06 8.24 -11.52
N THR A 25 -35.07 8.33 -10.66
CA THR A 25 -34.94 9.43 -9.67
C THR A 25 -34.73 10.78 -10.35
N VAL A 26 -33.92 10.86 -11.41
CA VAL A 26 -33.74 12.08 -12.20
C VAL A 26 -35.07 12.51 -12.86
N LEU A 27 -35.77 11.60 -13.52
CA LEU A 27 -37.05 11.90 -14.18
C LEU A 27 -38.09 12.37 -13.18
N LEU A 28 -38.23 11.71 -12.04
CA LEU A 28 -39.18 12.13 -10.99
C LEU A 28 -38.79 13.48 -10.39
N THR A 29 -37.52 13.73 -10.14
CA THR A 29 -37.01 15.02 -9.64
C THR A 29 -37.33 16.16 -10.62
N LEU A 30 -37.22 15.90 -11.94
CA LEU A 30 -37.58 16.89 -12.98
C LEU A 30 -39.07 17.01 -13.21
N TYR A 31 -39.88 16.03 -12.82
CA TYR A 31 -41.33 16.11 -12.90
C TYR A 31 -41.93 16.96 -11.79
N ILE A 32 -41.31 17.05 -10.61
CA ILE A 32 -41.78 17.88 -9.48
C ILE A 32 -41.97 19.36 -9.86
N PRO A 33 -41.04 20.06 -10.54
CA PRO A 33 -41.23 21.43 -11.00
C PRO A 33 -42.46 21.64 -11.90
N ILE A 34 -42.80 20.66 -12.76
CA ILE A 34 -44.01 20.72 -13.59
C ILE A 34 -45.25 20.69 -12.72
N LEU A 35 -45.31 19.78 -11.75
CA LEU A 35 -46.41 19.70 -10.80
C LEU A 35 -46.53 20.99 -9.98
N THR A 36 -45.40 21.53 -9.52
CA THR A 36 -45.39 22.81 -8.79
C THR A 36 -45.91 23.97 -9.68
N GLY A 37 -45.48 24.04 -10.94
CA GLY A 37 -45.99 25.02 -11.90
C GLY A 37 -47.48 24.88 -12.13
N ASN A 38 -47.99 23.67 -12.30
CA ASN A 38 -49.42 23.41 -12.45
C ASN A 38 -50.21 23.84 -11.19
N ALA A 39 -49.64 23.64 -9.98
CA ALA A 39 -50.28 24.11 -8.75
C ALA A 39 -50.32 25.65 -8.67
N VAL A 40 -49.28 26.34 -9.14
CA VAL A 40 -49.25 27.82 -9.24
C VAL A 40 -50.31 28.32 -10.22
N ASP A 41 -50.50 27.64 -11.33
CA ASP A 41 -51.52 28.03 -12.34
C ASP A 41 -52.97 27.86 -11.86
N LEU A 42 -53.23 27.11 -10.77
CA LEU A 42 -54.54 27.00 -10.11
C LEU A 42 -54.84 28.18 -9.15
N ILE A 43 -53.85 29.08 -8.94
CA ILE A 43 -54.03 30.32 -8.17
C ILE A 43 -54.36 31.46 -9.15
N ILE A 44 -55.63 31.58 -9.54
CA ILE A 44 -56.06 32.49 -10.61
C ILE A 44 -56.09 33.92 -10.13
N GLY A 45 -56.44 34.18 -8.87
CA GLY A 45 -56.53 35.51 -8.29
C GLY A 45 -57.04 35.52 -6.86
N LYS A 46 -57.19 36.72 -6.28
CA LYS A 46 -57.68 36.89 -4.91
C LYS A 46 -59.09 36.31 -4.75
N GLY A 47 -59.21 35.26 -3.94
CA GLY A 47 -60.47 34.55 -3.71
C GLY A 47 -60.90 33.54 -4.78
N GLN A 48 -60.08 33.34 -5.83
CA GLN A 48 -60.29 32.34 -6.89
C GLN A 48 -59.14 31.31 -6.91
N VAL A 49 -59.09 30.48 -5.88
CA VAL A 49 -58.08 29.45 -5.72
C VAL A 49 -58.76 28.09 -5.70
N ASP A 50 -58.35 27.19 -6.62
CA ASP A 50 -58.83 25.80 -6.60
C ASP A 50 -58.01 25.00 -5.55
N MET A 51 -58.46 25.04 -4.30
CA MET A 51 -57.84 24.32 -3.19
C MET A 51 -57.91 22.81 -3.38
N ALA A 52 -58.96 22.27 -3.99
CA ALA A 52 -59.10 20.82 -4.22
C ALA A 52 -58.07 20.33 -5.24
N GLY A 53 -57.87 21.07 -6.34
CA GLY A 53 -56.83 20.79 -7.33
C GLY A 53 -55.42 20.89 -6.75
N ILE A 54 -55.14 21.93 -5.95
CA ILE A 54 -53.84 22.09 -5.27
C ILE A 54 -53.56 20.90 -4.34
N PHE A 55 -54.51 20.48 -3.49
CA PHE A 55 -54.35 19.31 -2.62
C PHE A 55 -54.09 18.01 -3.41
N ALA A 56 -54.76 17.84 -4.56
CA ALA A 56 -54.52 16.68 -5.44
C ALA A 56 -53.09 16.69 -6.00
N ILE A 57 -52.57 17.86 -6.41
CA ILE A 57 -51.18 18.00 -6.89
C ILE A 57 -50.18 17.79 -5.75
N MET A 58 -50.44 18.35 -4.57
CA MET A 58 -49.56 18.12 -3.39
C MET A 58 -49.44 16.65 -3.04
N LYS A 59 -50.51 15.85 -3.11
CA LYS A 59 -50.46 14.39 -2.94
C LYS A 59 -49.55 13.75 -3.98
N LYS A 60 -49.61 14.14 -5.26
CA LYS A 60 -48.73 13.62 -6.32
C LYS A 60 -47.29 13.99 -6.07
N ILE A 61 -47.00 15.22 -5.63
CA ILE A 61 -45.63 15.66 -5.27
C ILE A 61 -45.11 14.84 -4.09
N ALA A 62 -45.91 14.63 -3.04
CA ALA A 62 -45.50 13.84 -1.88
C ALA A 62 -45.17 12.40 -2.27
N ILE A 63 -46.00 11.77 -3.11
CA ILE A 63 -45.75 10.43 -3.62
C ILE A 63 -44.43 10.39 -4.46
N ALA A 64 -44.27 11.37 -5.37
CA ALA A 64 -43.07 11.45 -6.19
C ALA A 64 -41.81 11.64 -5.32
N MET A 65 -41.83 12.47 -4.29
CA MET A 65 -40.74 12.68 -3.35
C MET A 65 -40.39 11.39 -2.57
N ILE A 66 -41.40 10.65 -2.09
CA ILE A 66 -41.17 9.37 -1.38
C ILE A 66 -40.53 8.36 -2.31
N ILE A 67 -41.05 8.20 -3.54
CA ILE A 67 -40.44 7.26 -4.51
C ILE A 67 -39.01 7.67 -4.85
N THR A 68 -38.75 8.98 -5.04
CA THR A 68 -37.41 9.50 -5.31
C THR A 68 -36.45 9.22 -4.13
N ALA A 69 -36.90 9.46 -2.90
CA ALA A 69 -36.09 9.22 -1.71
C ALA A 69 -35.74 7.73 -1.53
N VAL A 70 -36.73 6.84 -1.69
CA VAL A 70 -36.49 5.39 -1.64
C VAL A 70 -35.61 4.94 -2.79
N GLY A 71 -35.84 5.42 -4.01
CA GLY A 71 -35.01 5.13 -5.18
C GLY A 71 -33.56 5.57 -4.97
N GLN A 72 -33.35 6.78 -4.45
CA GLN A 72 -32.01 7.30 -4.13
C GLN A 72 -31.30 6.46 -3.06
N TRP A 73 -32.02 6.05 -2.01
CA TRP A 73 -31.48 5.20 -0.96
C TRP A 73 -31.03 3.84 -1.49
N ILE A 74 -31.87 3.18 -2.30
CA ILE A 74 -31.53 1.89 -2.92
C ILE A 74 -30.36 2.06 -3.90
N MET A 75 -30.36 3.10 -4.72
CA MET A 75 -29.28 3.40 -5.64
C MET A 75 -27.94 3.58 -4.92
N ASN A 76 -27.91 4.37 -3.85
CA ASN A 76 -26.69 4.57 -3.05
C ASN A 76 -26.23 3.27 -2.40
N THR A 77 -27.14 2.43 -1.92
CA THR A 77 -26.83 1.10 -1.38
C THR A 77 -26.20 0.20 -2.44
N CYS A 78 -26.74 0.20 -3.67
CA CYS A 78 -26.17 -0.55 -4.80
C CYS A 78 -24.75 -0.03 -5.15
N ASN A 79 -24.56 1.29 -5.22
CA ASN A 79 -23.26 1.89 -5.53
C ASN A 79 -22.23 1.56 -4.47
N ASN A 80 -22.57 1.65 -3.19
CA ASN A 80 -21.71 1.25 -2.09
C ASN A 80 -21.37 -0.26 -2.17
N TYR A 81 -22.37 -1.09 -2.40
CA TYR A 81 -22.18 -2.53 -2.56
C TYR A 81 -21.18 -2.85 -3.66
N ILE A 82 -21.34 -2.26 -4.85
CA ILE A 82 -20.43 -2.45 -5.99
C ILE A 82 -19.02 -2.00 -5.60
N THR A 83 -18.90 -0.77 -5.10
CA THR A 83 -17.60 -0.16 -4.79
C THR A 83 -16.82 -0.99 -3.78
N TYR A 84 -17.40 -1.29 -2.62
CA TYR A 84 -16.68 -2.01 -1.57
C TYR A 84 -16.36 -3.47 -1.92
N HIS A 85 -17.18 -4.13 -2.74
CA HIS A 85 -16.87 -5.48 -3.22
C HIS A 85 -15.77 -5.48 -4.28
N VAL A 86 -15.79 -4.53 -5.21
CA VAL A 86 -14.71 -4.37 -6.21
C VAL A 86 -13.38 -4.10 -5.50
N ILE A 87 -13.38 -3.25 -4.49
CA ILE A 87 -12.21 -2.92 -3.71
C ILE A 87 -11.68 -4.10 -2.92
N ARG A 88 -12.57 -4.83 -2.25
CA ARG A 88 -12.20 -6.07 -1.58
C ARG A 88 -11.51 -7.04 -2.55
N ASP A 89 -12.08 -7.24 -3.74
CA ASP A 89 -11.52 -8.15 -4.74
C ASP A 89 -10.13 -7.67 -5.20
N ILE A 90 -9.98 -6.37 -5.50
CA ILE A 90 -8.70 -5.78 -5.91
C ILE A 90 -7.65 -5.90 -4.78
N ARG A 91 -8.04 -5.60 -3.54
CA ARG A 91 -7.14 -5.70 -2.37
C ARG A 91 -6.70 -7.13 -2.13
N THR A 92 -7.61 -8.10 -2.29
CA THR A 92 -7.30 -9.52 -2.19
C THR A 92 -6.32 -9.96 -3.27
N ASP A 93 -6.54 -9.55 -4.53
CA ASP A 93 -5.65 -9.88 -5.64
C ASP A 93 -4.27 -9.22 -5.47
N ALA A 94 -4.22 -7.97 -4.99
CA ALA A 94 -2.96 -7.27 -4.71
C ALA A 94 -2.17 -7.95 -3.58
N PHE A 95 -2.84 -8.34 -2.50
CA PHE A 95 -2.19 -9.04 -1.39
C PHE A 95 -1.72 -10.44 -1.80
N ALA A 96 -2.57 -11.21 -2.49
CA ALA A 96 -2.18 -12.52 -3.03
C ALA A 96 -0.99 -12.42 -4.00
N LYS A 97 -0.88 -11.30 -4.73
CA LYS A 97 0.26 -11.05 -5.60
C LYS A 97 1.55 -10.81 -4.80
N LEU A 98 1.49 -10.07 -3.70
CA LEU A 98 2.67 -9.83 -2.84
C LEU A 98 3.31 -11.12 -2.33
N GLU A 99 2.49 -12.13 -2.00
CA GLU A 99 2.97 -13.43 -1.51
C GLU A 99 3.78 -14.23 -2.55
N ILE A 100 3.58 -13.94 -3.84
CA ILE A 100 4.24 -14.65 -4.94
C ILE A 100 5.27 -13.80 -5.70
N LEU A 101 5.51 -12.56 -5.24
CA LEU A 101 6.52 -11.71 -5.85
C LEU A 101 7.95 -12.15 -5.47
N PRO A 102 8.91 -11.99 -6.38
CA PRO A 102 10.31 -12.24 -6.07
C PRO A 102 10.83 -11.21 -5.05
N LEU A 103 11.73 -11.61 -4.16
CA LEU A 103 12.39 -10.69 -3.21
C LEU A 103 13.05 -9.51 -3.91
N LYS A 104 13.53 -9.69 -5.14
CA LYS A 104 14.08 -8.61 -5.98
C LYS A 104 13.11 -7.42 -6.10
N TYR A 105 11.81 -7.67 -6.17
CA TYR A 105 10.81 -6.59 -6.22
C TYR A 105 10.73 -5.84 -4.90
N LEU A 106 10.70 -6.58 -3.78
CA LEU A 106 10.63 -5.99 -2.43
C LEU A 106 11.90 -5.18 -2.11
N ASP A 107 13.08 -5.70 -2.50
CA ASP A 107 14.35 -5.02 -2.28
C ASP A 107 14.51 -3.75 -3.14
N ALA A 108 13.84 -3.69 -4.31
CA ALA A 108 13.88 -2.55 -5.22
C ALA A 108 12.89 -1.43 -4.87
N HIS A 109 11.91 -1.68 -4.00
CA HIS A 109 10.84 -0.74 -3.66
C HIS A 109 10.79 -0.47 -2.16
N ALA A 110 10.53 0.78 -1.79
CA ALA A 110 10.33 1.12 -0.37
C ALA A 110 9.06 0.43 0.18
N TYR A 111 9.13 -0.16 1.36
CA TYR A 111 8.00 -0.80 2.02
C TYR A 111 6.77 0.12 2.13
N GLY A 112 7.00 1.39 2.48
CA GLY A 112 5.94 2.39 2.55
C GLY A 112 5.20 2.61 1.23
N ASP A 113 5.90 2.53 0.08
CA ASP A 113 5.26 2.62 -1.24
C ASP A 113 4.37 1.41 -1.51
N ILE A 114 4.85 0.20 -1.22
CA ILE A 114 4.09 -1.04 -1.38
C ILE A 114 2.83 -1.03 -0.50
N VAL A 115 2.96 -0.67 0.77
CA VAL A 115 1.84 -0.56 1.72
C VAL A 115 0.85 0.51 1.24
N SER A 116 1.35 1.66 0.77
CA SER A 116 0.50 2.73 0.23
C SER A 116 -0.32 2.27 -0.97
N ARG A 117 0.26 1.48 -1.89
CA ARG A 117 -0.45 0.90 -3.06
C ARG A 117 -1.62 0.00 -2.65
N VAL A 118 -1.45 -0.81 -1.60
CA VAL A 118 -2.49 -1.77 -1.16
C VAL A 118 -3.56 -1.13 -0.27
N ILE A 119 -3.22 -0.07 0.45
CA ILE A 119 -4.13 0.60 1.39
C ILE A 119 -4.63 1.92 0.80
N ALA A 120 -3.78 2.94 0.76
CA ALA A 120 -4.18 4.31 0.45
C ALA A 120 -4.64 4.48 -1.01
N ASP A 121 -3.91 3.90 -1.98
CA ASP A 121 -4.27 4.02 -3.38
C ASP A 121 -5.59 3.28 -3.68
N VAL A 122 -5.82 2.13 -3.03
CA VAL A 122 -7.09 1.37 -3.15
C VAL A 122 -8.25 2.17 -2.57
N ASP A 123 -8.07 2.86 -1.45
CA ASP A 123 -9.12 3.71 -0.86
C ASP A 123 -9.40 4.95 -1.74
N THR A 124 -8.35 5.60 -2.26
CA THR A 124 -8.52 6.72 -3.20
C THR A 124 -9.23 6.29 -4.48
N PHE A 125 -8.92 5.09 -4.98
CA PHE A 125 -9.64 4.50 -6.11
C PHE A 125 -11.11 4.23 -5.79
N ALA A 126 -11.40 3.80 -4.54
CA ALA A 126 -12.75 3.62 -4.03
C ALA A 126 -13.60 4.88 -4.13
N ASP A 127 -13.05 5.94 -3.55
CA ASP A 127 -13.74 7.23 -3.49
C ASP A 127 -14.02 7.78 -4.89
N GLY A 128 -13.05 7.69 -5.79
CA GLY A 128 -13.23 8.08 -7.18
C GLY A 128 -14.27 7.23 -7.92
N LEU A 129 -14.30 5.92 -7.68
CA LEU A 129 -15.30 5.04 -8.28
C LEU A 129 -16.71 5.38 -7.79
N LEU A 130 -16.87 5.60 -6.49
CA LEU A 130 -18.13 5.98 -5.87
C LEU A 130 -18.63 7.33 -6.38
N MET A 131 -17.74 8.33 -6.46
CA MET A 131 -18.05 9.64 -7.03
C MET A 131 -18.42 9.56 -8.51
N GLY A 132 -17.73 8.70 -9.27
CA GLY A 132 -18.05 8.45 -10.67
C GLY A 132 -19.48 7.94 -10.87
N PHE A 133 -19.92 7.00 -10.06
CA PHE A 133 -21.29 6.48 -10.14
C PHE A 133 -22.34 7.46 -9.60
N THR A 134 -22.09 8.08 -8.45
CA THR A 134 -23.11 8.88 -7.77
C THR A 134 -23.23 10.29 -8.31
N GLN A 135 -22.13 10.93 -8.71
CA GLN A 135 -22.15 12.34 -9.10
C GLN A 135 -21.95 12.55 -10.60
N LEU A 136 -20.97 11.89 -11.22
CA LEU A 136 -20.71 12.11 -12.65
C LEU A 136 -21.87 11.57 -13.49
N PHE A 137 -22.27 10.31 -13.28
CA PHE A 137 -23.32 9.69 -14.09
C PHE A 137 -24.68 10.36 -13.88
N THR A 138 -25.09 10.56 -12.62
CA THR A 138 -26.36 11.24 -12.33
C THR A 138 -26.34 12.70 -12.75
N GLY A 139 -25.20 13.40 -12.61
CA GLY A 139 -25.03 14.77 -13.05
C GLY A 139 -25.18 14.93 -14.57
N VAL A 140 -24.51 14.11 -15.35
CA VAL A 140 -24.64 14.11 -16.82
C VAL A 140 -26.07 13.78 -17.24
N LEU A 141 -26.69 12.77 -16.62
CA LEU A 141 -28.08 12.40 -16.90
C LEU A 141 -29.03 13.54 -16.56
N THR A 142 -28.84 14.23 -15.42
CA THR A 142 -29.63 15.39 -15.02
C THR A 142 -29.53 16.52 -16.04
N ILE A 143 -28.32 16.85 -16.52
CA ILE A 143 -28.12 17.87 -17.55
C ILE A 143 -28.92 17.53 -18.82
N LEU A 144 -28.75 16.29 -19.33
CA LEU A 144 -29.42 15.87 -20.57
C LEU A 144 -30.93 15.84 -20.44
N CYS A 145 -31.43 15.25 -19.34
CA CYS A 145 -32.86 15.20 -19.10
C CYS A 145 -33.47 16.60 -18.88
N THR A 146 -32.81 17.47 -18.09
CA THR A 146 -33.28 18.84 -17.85
C THR A 146 -33.35 19.62 -19.16
N LEU A 147 -32.33 19.52 -20.01
CA LEU A 147 -32.33 20.14 -21.33
C LEU A 147 -33.50 19.63 -22.21
N GLY A 148 -33.76 18.32 -22.19
CA GLY A 148 -34.87 17.71 -22.89
C GLY A 148 -36.24 18.26 -22.40
N PHE A 149 -36.46 18.32 -21.09
CA PHE A 149 -37.68 18.90 -20.49
C PHE A 149 -37.84 20.39 -20.82
N MET A 150 -36.77 21.17 -20.80
CA MET A 150 -36.80 22.58 -21.17
C MET A 150 -37.16 22.80 -22.64
N LEU A 151 -36.58 22.00 -23.57
CA LEU A 151 -36.89 22.07 -25.00
C LEU A 151 -38.33 21.74 -25.31
N VAL A 152 -38.89 20.74 -24.62
CA VAL A 152 -40.33 20.39 -24.77
C VAL A 152 -41.25 21.49 -24.24
N THR A 153 -40.80 22.21 -23.19
CA THR A 153 -41.64 23.23 -22.56
C THR A 153 -41.62 24.56 -23.33
N ASN A 154 -40.45 25.09 -23.70
CA ASN A 154 -40.30 26.31 -24.50
C ASN A 154 -38.90 26.44 -25.10
N VAL A 155 -38.77 26.36 -26.41
CA VAL A 155 -37.48 26.42 -27.14
C VAL A 155 -36.77 27.78 -26.99
N PRO A 156 -37.40 28.95 -27.18
CA PRO A 156 -36.75 30.26 -27.05
C PRO A 156 -36.07 30.49 -25.70
N ILE A 157 -36.76 30.14 -24.59
CA ILE A 157 -36.17 30.30 -23.23
C ILE A 157 -35.05 29.32 -23.02
N THR A 158 -35.15 28.11 -23.55
CA THR A 158 -34.05 27.11 -23.49
C THR A 158 -32.78 27.60 -24.19
N LEU A 159 -32.93 28.26 -25.35
CA LEU A 159 -31.80 28.86 -26.06
C LEU A 159 -31.07 29.91 -25.22
N VAL A 160 -31.79 30.74 -24.45
CA VAL A 160 -31.14 31.69 -23.52
C VAL A 160 -30.27 30.97 -22.49
N VAL A 161 -30.77 29.88 -21.90
CA VAL A 161 -29.97 29.08 -20.94
C VAL A 161 -28.73 28.49 -21.60
N VAL A 162 -28.90 27.87 -22.77
CA VAL A 162 -27.81 27.24 -23.51
C VAL A 162 -26.75 28.27 -23.93
N CYS A 163 -27.13 29.49 -24.32
CA CYS A 163 -26.20 30.55 -24.70
C CYS A 163 -25.40 31.11 -23.50
N ILE A 164 -25.96 31.10 -22.29
CA ILE A 164 -25.26 31.61 -21.11
C ILE A 164 -24.35 30.52 -20.48
N THR A 165 -24.68 29.25 -20.65
CA THR A 165 -23.92 28.12 -20.06
C THR A 165 -22.43 28.11 -20.38
N PRO A 166 -21.95 28.41 -21.61
CA PRO A 166 -20.53 28.49 -21.90
C PRO A 166 -19.76 29.47 -21.02
N VAL A 167 -20.40 30.54 -20.56
CA VAL A 167 -19.79 31.50 -19.62
C VAL A 167 -19.49 30.82 -18.28
N SER A 168 -20.41 29.99 -17.76
CA SER A 168 -20.16 29.20 -16.55
C SER A 168 -18.94 28.29 -16.71
N PHE A 169 -18.83 27.62 -17.85
CA PHE A 169 -17.72 26.72 -18.14
C PHE A 169 -16.38 27.45 -18.26
N LEU A 170 -16.35 28.61 -18.90
CA LEU A 170 -15.16 29.44 -19.02
C LEU A 170 -14.66 29.96 -17.67
N VAL A 171 -15.59 30.44 -16.84
CA VAL A 171 -15.28 30.89 -15.47
C VAL A 171 -14.79 29.74 -14.61
N ALA A 172 -15.46 28.60 -14.64
CA ALA A 172 -15.05 27.42 -13.89
C ALA A 172 -13.66 26.93 -14.33
N LYS A 173 -13.38 26.85 -15.65
CA LYS A 173 -12.07 26.45 -16.19
C LYS A 173 -10.97 27.40 -15.77
N PHE A 174 -11.20 28.72 -15.84
CA PHE A 174 -10.22 29.73 -15.43
C PHE A 174 -9.85 29.58 -13.95
N ILE A 175 -10.87 29.47 -13.08
CA ILE A 175 -10.65 29.32 -11.64
C ILE A 175 -9.95 27.99 -11.35
N ALA A 176 -10.41 26.87 -11.92
CA ALA A 176 -9.83 25.56 -11.71
C ALA A 176 -8.34 25.52 -12.09
N THR A 177 -7.96 26.12 -13.24
CA THR A 177 -6.56 26.19 -13.67
C THR A 177 -5.68 26.97 -12.69
N LYS A 178 -6.16 28.09 -12.18
CA LYS A 178 -5.45 28.90 -11.17
C LYS A 178 -5.37 28.20 -9.82
N THR A 179 -6.46 27.61 -9.39
CA THR A 179 -6.54 26.86 -8.14
C THR A 179 -5.59 25.65 -8.15
N TYR A 180 -5.55 24.89 -9.24
CA TYR A 180 -4.63 23.76 -9.39
C TYR A 180 -3.16 24.16 -9.22
N SER A 181 -2.72 25.23 -9.87
CA SER A 181 -1.33 25.71 -9.73
C SER A 181 -0.99 26.08 -8.28
N MET A 182 -1.92 26.72 -7.57
CA MET A 182 -1.71 27.10 -6.16
C MET A 182 -1.69 25.89 -5.22
N PHE A 183 -2.58 24.91 -5.43
CA PHE A 183 -2.58 23.67 -4.65
C PHE A 183 -1.34 22.82 -4.90
N LYS A 184 -0.82 22.81 -6.13
CA LYS A 184 0.43 22.12 -6.45
C LYS A 184 1.59 22.70 -5.64
N GLU A 185 1.77 24.03 -5.65
CA GLU A 185 2.80 24.72 -4.86
C GLU A 185 2.65 24.45 -3.36
N GLN A 186 1.42 24.47 -2.85
CA GLN A 186 1.10 24.13 -1.45
C GLN A 186 1.49 22.69 -1.11
N SER A 187 1.18 21.73 -1.99
CA SER A 187 1.48 20.32 -1.78
C SER A 187 2.98 20.06 -1.76
N GLU A 188 3.73 20.67 -2.69
CA GLU A 188 5.19 20.57 -2.73
C GLU A 188 5.84 21.13 -1.45
N THR A 189 5.40 22.34 -1.02
CA THR A 189 5.91 22.96 0.21
C THR A 189 5.52 22.18 1.47
N ARG A 190 4.33 21.56 1.51
CA ARG A 190 3.91 20.68 2.60
C ARG A 190 4.77 19.42 2.64
N GLY A 191 5.10 18.83 1.49
CA GLY A 191 6.01 17.70 1.40
C GLY A 191 7.39 18.03 1.98
N GLU A 192 7.96 19.20 1.64
CA GLU A 192 9.22 19.67 2.20
C GLU A 192 9.15 19.83 3.75
N GLN A 193 8.04 20.38 4.26
CA GLN A 193 7.82 20.50 5.71
C GLN A 193 7.73 19.14 6.39
N THR A 194 6.97 18.20 5.83
CA THR A 194 6.81 16.85 6.37
C THR A 194 8.15 16.12 6.43
N SER A 195 8.93 16.16 5.34
CA SER A 195 10.26 15.54 5.30
C SER A 195 11.21 16.11 6.37
N LEU A 196 11.17 17.44 6.59
CA LEU A 196 11.96 18.05 7.66
C LEU A 196 11.51 17.57 9.05
N ILE A 197 10.19 17.46 9.28
CA ILE A 197 9.64 17.00 10.56
C ILE A 197 10.06 15.54 10.83
N GLU A 198 9.92 14.66 9.86
CA GLU A 198 10.31 13.24 9.95
C GLU A 198 11.80 13.12 10.25
N GLU A 199 12.66 13.80 9.46
CA GLU A 199 14.11 13.82 9.66
C GLU A 199 14.49 14.27 11.07
N MET A 200 13.82 15.31 11.60
CA MET A 200 14.13 15.87 12.90
C MET A 200 13.60 15.02 14.06
N ILE A 201 12.46 14.35 13.91
CA ILE A 201 11.92 13.43 14.93
C ILE A 201 12.83 12.21 15.05
N ASP A 202 13.20 11.60 13.93
CA ASP A 202 14.06 10.42 13.91
C ASP A 202 15.45 10.70 14.49
N ASN A 203 15.96 11.92 14.25
CA ASN A 203 17.27 12.32 14.71
C ASN A 203 17.25 13.28 15.92
N GLN A 204 16.16 13.36 16.69
CA GLN A 204 16.00 14.32 17.79
C GLN A 204 17.13 14.23 18.83
N LYS A 205 17.61 13.01 19.14
CA LYS A 205 18.75 12.83 20.06
C LYS A 205 20.02 13.52 19.54
N ILE A 206 20.27 13.44 18.24
CA ILE A 206 21.44 14.06 17.58
C ILE A 206 21.29 15.58 17.60
N VAL A 207 20.12 16.09 17.22
CA VAL A 207 19.83 17.54 17.24
C VAL A 207 20.05 18.13 18.62
N ASN A 208 19.60 17.44 19.68
CA ASN A 208 19.78 17.87 21.08
C ASN A 208 21.24 17.77 21.52
N THR A 209 21.94 16.68 21.16
CA THR A 209 23.37 16.49 21.52
C THR A 209 24.25 17.59 20.94
N PHE A 210 23.96 18.02 19.71
CA PHE A 210 24.71 19.10 19.05
C PHE A 210 24.13 20.52 19.30
N SER A 211 23.11 20.65 20.16
CA SER A 211 22.44 21.91 20.49
C SER A 211 21.95 22.70 19.27
N ARG A 212 21.45 21.98 18.23
CA ARG A 212 21.01 22.59 16.96
C ARG A 212 19.52 22.92 16.91
N ALA A 213 18.80 22.85 18.03
CA ALA A 213 17.34 23.07 18.07
C ALA A 213 16.92 24.43 17.49
N GLU A 214 17.67 25.52 17.75
CA GLU A 214 17.32 26.86 17.22
C GLU A 214 17.54 26.95 15.69
N ALA A 215 18.55 26.30 15.16
CA ALA A 215 18.78 26.26 13.70
C ALA A 215 17.66 25.48 12.98
N VAL A 216 17.23 24.34 13.56
CA VAL A 216 16.09 23.54 13.05
C VAL A 216 14.81 24.34 13.11
N LYS A 217 14.53 25.02 14.22
CA LYS A 217 13.35 25.88 14.40
C LYS A 217 13.31 27.03 13.40
N SER A 218 14.47 27.64 13.12
CA SER A 218 14.58 28.69 12.10
C SER A 218 14.26 28.16 10.69
N LYS A 219 14.82 26.99 10.32
CA LYS A 219 14.53 26.34 9.03
C LYS A 219 13.06 25.94 8.91
N PHE A 220 12.48 25.37 9.96
CA PHE A 220 11.05 25.07 10.01
C PHE A 220 10.21 26.34 9.85
N GLY A 221 10.57 27.44 10.54
CA GLY A 221 9.87 28.71 10.44
C GLY A 221 9.88 29.30 9.03
N GLU A 222 10.97 29.16 8.28
CA GLU A 222 11.06 29.59 6.88
C GLU A 222 10.11 28.78 5.99
N ILE A 223 10.16 27.44 6.06
CA ILE A 223 9.28 26.57 5.28
C ILE A 223 7.81 26.80 5.65
N ASN A 224 7.51 26.90 6.95
CA ASN A 224 6.16 27.14 7.45
C ASN A 224 5.61 28.50 7.00
N GLY A 225 6.47 29.53 6.95
CA GLY A 225 6.11 30.84 6.40
C GLY A 225 5.82 30.81 4.88
N ARG A 226 6.55 30.03 4.12
CA ARG A 226 6.23 29.78 2.69
C ARG A 226 4.92 29.01 2.55
N LEU A 227 4.73 27.95 3.36
CA LEU A 227 3.50 27.15 3.37
C LEU A 227 2.28 28.00 3.72
N GLN A 228 2.39 28.89 4.72
CA GLN A 228 1.32 29.82 5.06
C GLN A 228 0.91 30.68 3.87
N LYS A 229 1.88 31.26 3.16
CA LYS A 229 1.62 32.15 2.01
C LYS A 229 0.96 31.41 0.84
N CYS A 230 1.47 30.23 0.46
CA CYS A 230 0.87 29.44 -0.64
C CYS A 230 -0.47 28.85 -0.24
N SER A 231 -0.66 28.44 1.03
CA SER A 231 -1.96 27.96 1.56
C SER A 231 -3.03 29.05 1.52
N LEU A 232 -2.70 30.28 1.96
CA LEU A 232 -3.63 31.41 1.88
C LEU A 232 -4.06 31.69 0.44
N LYS A 233 -3.14 31.68 -0.53
CA LYS A 233 -3.46 31.84 -1.94
C LYS A 233 -4.34 30.69 -2.47
N ALA A 234 -3.99 29.44 -2.16
CA ALA A 234 -4.75 28.27 -2.58
C ALA A 234 -6.19 28.30 -2.03
N ILE A 235 -6.36 28.59 -0.72
CA ILE A 235 -7.66 28.72 -0.10
C ILE A 235 -8.44 29.90 -0.69
N PHE A 236 -7.83 31.04 -0.91
CA PHE A 236 -8.47 32.21 -1.52
C PHE A 236 -9.06 31.87 -2.90
N PHE A 237 -8.24 31.30 -3.80
CA PHE A 237 -8.73 30.93 -5.13
C PHE A 237 -9.78 29.81 -5.09
N SER A 238 -9.60 28.84 -4.22
CA SER A 238 -10.60 27.79 -4.00
C SER A 238 -11.92 28.36 -3.48
N SER A 239 -11.87 29.30 -2.54
CA SER A 239 -13.06 29.92 -1.95
C SER A 239 -13.84 30.80 -2.95
N ILE A 240 -13.19 31.35 -3.97
CA ILE A 240 -13.87 32.13 -5.02
C ILE A 240 -14.70 31.23 -5.94
N THR A 241 -14.40 29.94 -6.06
CA THR A 241 -15.10 29.02 -6.96
C THR A 241 -16.62 29.03 -6.72
N ASN A 242 -17.05 28.82 -5.48
CA ASN A 242 -18.47 28.78 -5.14
C ASN A 242 -19.20 30.11 -5.35
N PRO A 243 -18.71 31.28 -4.90
CA PRO A 243 -19.33 32.57 -5.20
C PRO A 243 -19.39 32.89 -6.70
N ALA A 244 -18.30 32.62 -7.45
CA ALA A 244 -18.25 32.89 -8.88
C ALA A 244 -19.26 32.02 -9.66
N THR A 245 -19.34 30.74 -9.37
CA THR A 245 -20.30 29.84 -10.00
C THR A 245 -21.74 30.18 -9.62
N ARG A 246 -22.00 30.56 -8.34
CA ARG A 246 -23.33 31.05 -7.91
C ARG A 246 -23.68 32.34 -8.64
N PHE A 247 -22.74 33.26 -8.83
CA PHE A 247 -22.98 34.50 -9.57
C PHE A 247 -23.41 34.20 -11.02
N VAL A 248 -22.71 33.32 -11.72
CA VAL A 248 -23.06 32.93 -13.08
C VAL A 248 -24.42 32.21 -13.11
N ASN A 249 -24.70 31.34 -12.16
CA ASN A 249 -26.01 30.68 -12.05
C ASN A 249 -27.13 31.70 -11.81
N SER A 250 -26.86 32.73 -11.00
CA SER A 250 -27.81 33.83 -10.79
C SER A 250 -28.07 34.65 -12.06
N LEU A 251 -27.03 34.82 -12.91
CA LEU A 251 -27.21 35.46 -14.23
C LEU A 251 -28.08 34.62 -15.16
N VAL A 252 -27.89 33.29 -15.19
CA VAL A 252 -28.77 32.37 -15.93
C VAL A 252 -30.18 32.47 -15.41
N TYR A 253 -30.37 32.41 -14.08
CA TYR A 253 -31.66 32.52 -13.44
C TYR A 253 -32.37 33.86 -13.74
N ALA A 254 -31.65 34.99 -13.64
CA ALA A 254 -32.14 36.32 -13.98
C ALA A 254 -32.53 36.44 -15.47
N GLY A 255 -31.66 35.91 -16.36
CA GLY A 255 -31.92 35.86 -17.80
C GLY A 255 -33.23 35.09 -18.12
N VAL A 256 -33.41 33.91 -17.52
CA VAL A 256 -34.63 33.11 -17.64
C VAL A 256 -35.84 33.88 -17.07
N GLY A 257 -35.66 34.54 -15.91
CA GLY A 257 -36.70 35.32 -15.26
C GLY A 257 -37.19 36.48 -16.13
N VAL A 258 -36.26 37.32 -16.61
CA VAL A 258 -36.58 38.48 -17.46
C VAL A 258 -37.19 38.05 -18.80
N PHE A 259 -36.51 37.14 -19.51
CA PHE A 259 -36.97 36.69 -20.83
C PHE A 259 -38.28 35.88 -20.74
N GLY A 260 -38.39 35.02 -19.73
CA GLY A 260 -39.61 34.26 -19.47
C GLY A 260 -40.79 35.14 -19.05
N ALA A 261 -40.58 36.20 -18.25
CA ALA A 261 -41.60 37.16 -17.90
C ALA A 261 -42.10 37.92 -19.13
N LEU A 262 -41.21 38.36 -20.02
CA LEU A 262 -41.57 38.99 -21.28
C LEU A 262 -42.41 38.08 -22.18
N VAL A 263 -42.09 36.79 -22.24
CA VAL A 263 -42.88 35.80 -22.99
C VAL A 263 -44.23 35.55 -22.30
N ALA A 264 -44.26 35.51 -20.97
CA ALA A 264 -45.51 35.34 -20.21
C ALA A 264 -46.48 36.53 -20.38
N ILE A 265 -45.98 37.78 -20.34
CA ILE A 265 -46.76 38.98 -20.57
C ILE A 265 -47.40 38.98 -21.97
N LYS A 266 -46.69 38.41 -22.97
CA LYS A 266 -47.21 38.24 -24.33
C LYS A 266 -48.15 37.03 -24.47
N GLY A 267 -48.48 36.34 -23.39
CA GLY A 267 -49.37 35.18 -23.38
C GLY A 267 -48.74 33.88 -23.91
N GLY A 268 -47.41 33.86 -24.10
CA GLY A 268 -46.71 32.68 -24.66
C GLY A 268 -46.51 31.53 -23.66
N ILE A 269 -46.50 31.82 -22.34
CA ILE A 269 -46.39 30.82 -21.26
C ILE A 269 -47.22 31.28 -20.04
N SER A 270 -47.64 30.33 -19.17
CA SER A 270 -48.27 30.64 -17.89
C SER A 270 -47.22 31.01 -16.82
N VAL A 271 -47.67 31.62 -15.71
CA VAL A 271 -46.82 31.92 -14.55
C VAL A 271 -46.26 30.67 -13.93
N GLY A 272 -47.03 29.58 -13.86
CA GLY A 272 -46.59 28.30 -13.38
C GLY A 272 -45.51 27.67 -14.26
N ARG A 273 -45.64 27.79 -15.60
CA ARG A 273 -44.58 27.34 -16.52
C ARG A 273 -43.29 28.16 -16.38
N LEU A 274 -43.40 29.48 -16.12
CA LEU A 274 -42.21 30.30 -15.81
C LEU A 274 -41.54 29.84 -14.52
N SER A 275 -42.30 29.55 -13.47
CA SER A 275 -41.78 29.00 -12.21
C SER A 275 -41.05 27.65 -12.43
N CYS A 276 -41.62 26.78 -13.29
CA CYS A 276 -41.00 25.53 -13.69
C CYS A 276 -39.64 25.77 -14.39
N PHE A 277 -39.57 26.72 -15.33
CA PHE A 277 -38.31 27.07 -16.00
C PHE A 277 -37.24 27.60 -15.05
N LEU A 278 -37.59 28.42 -14.09
CA LEU A 278 -36.67 28.92 -13.07
C LEU A 278 -36.09 27.77 -12.22
N SER A 279 -36.92 26.77 -11.90
CA SER A 279 -36.48 25.55 -11.21
C SER A 279 -35.53 24.72 -12.09
N TYR A 280 -35.83 24.57 -13.39
CA TYR A 280 -34.97 23.88 -14.34
C TYR A 280 -33.64 24.59 -14.55
N ALA A 281 -33.62 25.93 -14.61
CA ALA A 281 -32.37 26.68 -14.72
C ALA A 281 -31.41 26.35 -13.56
N ASN A 282 -31.93 26.24 -12.34
CA ASN A 282 -31.14 25.84 -11.18
C ASN A 282 -30.68 24.36 -11.27
N GLN A 283 -31.58 23.45 -11.65
CA GLN A 283 -31.25 22.02 -11.76
C GLN A 283 -30.27 21.73 -12.91
N TYR A 284 -30.28 22.51 -13.97
CA TYR A 284 -29.38 22.40 -15.10
C TYR A 284 -27.97 22.86 -14.75
N THR A 285 -27.84 23.94 -13.98
CA THR A 285 -26.53 24.55 -13.69
C THR A 285 -25.80 23.87 -12.53
N LYS A 286 -26.51 23.26 -11.58
CA LYS A 286 -25.93 22.61 -10.39
C LYS A 286 -24.92 21.51 -10.73
N PRO A 287 -25.19 20.53 -11.63
CA PRO A 287 -24.25 19.44 -11.93
C PRO A 287 -22.94 19.91 -12.56
N PHE A 288 -22.88 21.04 -13.26
CA PHE A 288 -21.63 21.55 -13.83
C PHE A 288 -20.60 21.88 -12.75
N ASN A 289 -21.04 22.35 -11.59
CA ASN A 289 -20.18 22.65 -10.47
C ASN A 289 -19.67 21.38 -9.79
N GLU A 290 -20.55 20.37 -9.65
CA GLU A 290 -20.23 19.08 -9.04
C GLU A 290 -19.28 18.27 -9.92
N ILE A 291 -19.53 18.19 -11.22
CA ILE A 291 -18.72 17.44 -12.20
C ILE A 291 -17.26 17.94 -12.21
N SER A 292 -17.03 19.26 -12.08
CA SER A 292 -15.67 19.80 -12.08
C SER A 292 -14.80 19.23 -10.95
N GLY A 293 -15.35 19.06 -9.75
CA GLY A 293 -14.67 18.41 -8.61
C GLY A 293 -14.45 16.91 -8.85
N VAL A 294 -15.49 16.23 -9.33
CA VAL A 294 -15.45 14.79 -9.59
C VAL A 294 -14.42 14.40 -10.65
N VAL A 295 -14.22 15.21 -11.69
CA VAL A 295 -13.20 14.94 -12.73
C VAL A 295 -11.80 14.87 -12.12
N THR A 296 -11.46 15.75 -11.18
CA THR A 296 -10.16 15.74 -10.51
C THR A 296 -10.00 14.46 -9.66
N GLU A 297 -11.02 14.12 -8.87
CA GLU A 297 -10.98 12.90 -8.06
C GLU A 297 -10.92 11.62 -8.90
N LEU A 298 -11.62 11.59 -10.03
CA LEU A 298 -11.51 10.49 -10.99
C LEU A 298 -10.11 10.38 -11.60
N GLN A 299 -9.46 11.51 -11.91
CA GLN A 299 -8.08 11.49 -12.40
C GLN A 299 -7.14 10.90 -11.35
N ASN A 300 -7.25 11.33 -10.09
CA ASN A 300 -6.49 10.78 -8.98
C ASN A 300 -6.74 9.27 -8.83
N ALA A 301 -8.00 8.86 -8.84
CA ALA A 301 -8.40 7.45 -8.76
C ALA A 301 -7.81 6.60 -9.89
N PHE A 302 -7.74 7.13 -11.11
CA PHE A 302 -7.13 6.41 -12.24
C PHE A 302 -5.61 6.29 -12.10
N VAL A 303 -4.92 7.28 -11.55
CA VAL A 303 -3.49 7.21 -11.25
C VAL A 303 -3.23 6.14 -10.20
N CYS A 304 -4.01 6.15 -9.10
CA CYS A 304 -3.92 5.15 -8.04
C CYS A 304 -4.21 3.74 -8.58
N ALA A 305 -5.27 3.58 -9.40
CA ALA A 305 -5.55 2.31 -10.06
C ALA A 305 -4.40 1.83 -10.95
N GLY A 306 -3.71 2.74 -11.64
CA GLY A 306 -2.51 2.43 -12.42
C GLY A 306 -1.43 1.78 -11.56
N ARG A 307 -1.08 2.41 -10.42
CA ARG A 307 -0.07 1.91 -9.47
C ARG A 307 -0.45 0.55 -8.84
N ILE A 308 -1.74 0.36 -8.52
CA ILE A 308 -2.26 -0.91 -8.00
C ILE A 308 -2.11 -2.01 -9.05
N PHE A 309 -2.50 -1.72 -10.31
CA PHE A 309 -2.42 -2.72 -11.37
C PHE A 309 -0.98 -2.99 -11.82
N GLU A 310 -0.04 -2.07 -11.70
CA GLU A 310 1.40 -2.34 -11.84
C GLU A 310 1.83 -3.43 -10.86
N LEU A 311 1.45 -3.31 -9.58
CA LEU A 311 1.76 -4.32 -8.57
C LEU A 311 1.13 -5.69 -8.91
N ILE A 312 -0.16 -5.70 -9.30
CA ILE A 312 -0.87 -6.97 -9.63
C ILE A 312 -0.28 -7.63 -10.88
N ASP A 313 0.23 -6.84 -11.81
CA ASP A 313 0.77 -7.30 -13.10
C ASP A 313 2.25 -7.67 -13.06
N GLU A 314 2.95 -7.28 -11.98
CA GLU A 314 4.36 -7.60 -11.83
C GLU A 314 4.60 -9.10 -12.05
N GLU A 315 5.73 -9.46 -12.61
CA GLU A 315 6.05 -10.86 -12.85
C GLU A 315 6.19 -11.63 -11.53
N PRO A 316 5.44 -12.72 -11.34
CA PRO A 316 5.59 -13.54 -10.14
C PRO A 316 6.97 -14.19 -10.12
N GLN A 317 7.40 -14.63 -8.95
CA GLN A 317 8.56 -15.48 -8.83
C GLN A 317 8.43 -16.66 -9.79
N VAL A 318 9.53 -16.98 -10.51
CA VAL A 318 9.57 -18.15 -11.39
C VAL A 318 9.05 -19.37 -10.62
N PRO A 319 7.98 -20.05 -11.08
CA PRO A 319 7.45 -21.21 -10.38
C PRO A 319 8.51 -22.33 -10.30
N ASP A 320 8.35 -23.23 -9.34
CA ASP A 320 9.17 -24.44 -9.30
C ASP A 320 8.92 -25.26 -10.55
N ALA A 321 9.95 -25.98 -11.02
CA ALA A 321 9.82 -26.85 -12.18
C ALA A 321 8.69 -27.88 -11.98
N ALA A 322 7.97 -28.22 -13.04
CA ALA A 322 6.83 -29.14 -12.94
C ALA A 322 7.23 -30.54 -12.42
N ASP A 323 8.49 -30.94 -12.62
CA ASP A 323 9.12 -32.18 -12.17
C ASP A 323 10.04 -31.97 -10.96
N ALA A 324 9.97 -30.81 -10.30
CA ALA A 324 10.78 -30.50 -9.14
C ALA A 324 10.59 -31.52 -8.01
N ARG A 325 11.68 -32.04 -7.50
CA ARG A 325 11.68 -33.02 -6.42
C ARG A 325 11.37 -32.39 -5.07
N VAL A 326 10.67 -33.13 -4.24
CA VAL A 326 10.55 -32.79 -2.81
C VAL A 326 11.76 -33.36 -2.08
N LEU A 327 12.52 -32.50 -1.40
CA LEU A 327 13.63 -32.89 -0.55
C LEU A 327 13.08 -33.16 0.86
N GLU A 328 12.84 -34.42 1.21
CA GLU A 328 12.26 -34.77 2.50
C GLU A 328 13.24 -34.49 3.66
N GLU A 329 14.45 -35.08 3.60
CA GLU A 329 15.49 -34.86 4.60
C GLU A 329 16.86 -34.81 3.91
N ALA A 330 17.53 -33.66 4.02
CA ALA A 330 18.83 -33.47 3.42
C ALA A 330 19.95 -34.13 4.27
N GLN A 331 20.91 -34.73 3.62
CA GLN A 331 22.16 -35.18 4.28
C GLN A 331 23.08 -33.99 4.57
N GLY A 332 22.94 -32.90 3.82
CA GLY A 332 23.68 -31.67 4.02
C GLY A 332 24.96 -31.56 3.21
N ASN A 333 25.08 -32.31 2.11
CA ASN A 333 26.16 -32.09 1.13
C ASN A 333 25.78 -30.92 0.23
N VAL A 334 26.61 -29.87 0.19
CA VAL A 334 26.32 -28.65 -0.60
C VAL A 334 27.48 -28.38 -1.55
N ASP A 335 27.19 -28.29 -2.84
CA ASP A 335 28.18 -28.09 -3.90
C ASP A 335 27.82 -26.89 -4.76
N LEU A 336 28.67 -25.86 -4.77
CA LEU A 336 28.55 -24.67 -5.62
C LEU A 336 29.61 -24.75 -6.71
N LYS A 337 29.22 -24.75 -7.97
CA LYS A 337 30.12 -24.85 -9.10
C LYS A 337 29.94 -23.73 -10.09
N ASP A 338 31.04 -23.00 -10.33
CA ASP A 338 31.13 -21.90 -11.31
C ASP A 338 29.99 -20.90 -11.16
N VAL A 339 29.62 -20.52 -9.91
CA VAL A 339 28.51 -19.66 -9.61
C VAL A 339 28.83 -18.20 -9.91
N TYR A 340 28.00 -17.59 -10.72
CA TYR A 340 27.99 -16.14 -11.01
C TYR A 340 26.66 -15.54 -10.61
N PHE A 341 26.71 -14.37 -9.96
CA PHE A 341 25.51 -13.65 -9.56
C PHE A 341 25.70 -12.15 -9.48
N GLN A 342 24.67 -11.41 -9.86
CA GLN A 342 24.57 -9.95 -9.74
C GLN A 342 23.11 -9.54 -9.54
N TYR A 343 22.87 -8.56 -8.67
CA TYR A 343 21.51 -8.01 -8.46
C TYR A 343 21.09 -7.13 -9.62
N VAL A 344 22.03 -6.35 -10.18
CA VAL A 344 21.83 -5.46 -11.32
C VAL A 344 22.90 -5.76 -12.38
N PRO A 345 22.56 -5.70 -13.68
CA PRO A 345 23.46 -6.09 -14.78
C PRO A 345 24.81 -5.36 -14.79
N GLU A 346 24.84 -4.12 -14.28
CA GLU A 346 26.02 -3.26 -14.34
C GLU A 346 27.05 -3.56 -13.23
N LYS A 347 26.62 -4.24 -12.16
CA LYS A 347 27.47 -4.47 -10.97
C LYS A 347 27.67 -5.96 -10.71
N LYS A 348 28.74 -6.52 -11.23
CA LYS A 348 29.17 -7.89 -10.91
C LYS A 348 29.43 -8.00 -9.40
N LEU A 349 28.88 -9.04 -8.75
CA LEU A 349 29.04 -9.24 -7.31
C LEU A 349 29.70 -10.57 -6.98
N ILE A 350 29.17 -11.68 -7.46
CA ILE A 350 29.75 -13.02 -7.28
C ILE A 350 30.28 -13.48 -8.61
N GLN A 351 31.57 -13.94 -8.64
CA GLN A 351 32.21 -14.38 -9.86
C GLN A 351 32.99 -15.68 -9.60
N ASN A 352 32.72 -16.68 -10.42
CA ASN A 352 33.40 -17.98 -10.36
C ASN A 352 33.50 -18.56 -8.93
N PHE A 353 32.37 -18.53 -8.22
CA PHE A 353 32.35 -18.99 -6.83
C PHE A 353 32.20 -20.51 -6.81
N ASN A 354 33.23 -21.18 -6.26
CA ASN A 354 33.32 -22.63 -6.16
C ASN A 354 33.47 -23.03 -4.70
N LEU A 355 32.65 -23.98 -4.21
CA LEU A 355 32.67 -24.43 -2.83
C LEU A 355 32.10 -25.85 -2.74
N GLN A 356 32.76 -26.73 -2.05
CA GLN A 356 32.25 -28.05 -1.72
C GLN A 356 32.21 -28.23 -0.21
N VAL A 357 31.04 -28.56 0.33
CA VAL A 357 30.78 -28.74 1.76
C VAL A 357 30.24 -30.14 2.00
N LYS A 358 30.90 -30.87 2.89
CA LYS A 358 30.48 -32.23 3.30
C LYS A 358 29.46 -32.16 4.43
N PRO A 359 28.60 -33.18 4.59
CA PRO A 359 27.67 -33.26 5.71
C PRO A 359 28.33 -33.01 7.07
N GLY A 360 27.70 -32.18 7.90
CA GLY A 360 28.19 -31.87 9.24
C GLY A 360 29.33 -30.85 9.33
N GLN A 361 29.84 -30.33 8.20
CA GLN A 361 30.90 -29.32 8.21
C GLN A 361 30.39 -27.95 8.60
N ARG A 362 31.23 -27.20 9.32
CA ARG A 362 31.02 -25.79 9.69
C ARG A 362 31.81 -24.90 8.75
N VAL A 363 31.13 -24.07 7.98
CA VAL A 363 31.70 -23.14 7.01
C VAL A 363 31.59 -21.73 7.53
N ALA A 364 32.67 -21.08 7.87
CA ALA A 364 32.72 -19.67 8.26
C ALA A 364 32.98 -18.81 7.03
N ILE A 365 32.11 -17.81 6.78
CA ILE A 365 32.24 -16.84 5.70
C ILE A 365 32.75 -15.53 6.31
N VAL A 366 33.96 -15.12 5.97
CA VAL A 366 34.62 -13.92 6.50
C VAL A 366 35.00 -12.96 5.37
N GLY A 367 35.05 -11.67 5.66
CA GLY A 367 35.46 -10.66 4.70
C GLY A 367 34.87 -9.29 5.05
N PRO A 368 35.29 -8.21 4.39
CA PRO A 368 34.81 -6.85 4.64
C PRO A 368 33.32 -6.71 4.36
N THR A 369 32.73 -5.63 4.89
CA THR A 369 31.32 -5.29 4.60
C THR A 369 31.14 -5.08 3.11
N GLY A 370 30.04 -5.61 2.54
CA GLY A 370 29.73 -5.48 1.12
C GLY A 370 30.42 -6.48 0.19
N CYS A 371 31.27 -7.40 0.69
CA CYS A 371 31.94 -8.40 -0.15
C CYS A 371 31.03 -9.55 -0.66
N GLY A 372 29.75 -9.58 -0.30
CA GLY A 372 28.79 -10.58 -0.81
C GLY A 372 28.44 -11.73 0.15
N LYS A 373 28.78 -11.68 1.43
CA LYS A 373 28.46 -12.73 2.42
C LYS A 373 26.97 -13.06 2.48
N THR A 374 26.13 -12.05 2.68
CA THR A 374 24.66 -12.21 2.72
C THR A 374 24.11 -12.68 1.36
N THR A 375 24.77 -12.30 0.26
CA THR A 375 24.38 -12.77 -1.08
C THR A 375 24.55 -14.28 -1.22
N VAL A 376 25.63 -14.86 -0.70
CA VAL A 376 25.83 -16.32 -0.70
C VAL A 376 24.69 -17.01 0.06
N ILE A 377 24.28 -16.47 1.21
CA ILE A 377 23.13 -16.98 1.98
C ILE A 377 21.85 -16.92 1.16
N ASN A 378 21.57 -15.77 0.51
CA ASN A 378 20.38 -15.59 -0.31
C ASN A 378 20.33 -16.59 -1.48
N LEU A 379 21.48 -16.95 -2.04
CA LEU A 379 21.59 -17.96 -3.10
C LEU A 379 21.36 -19.39 -2.57
N LEU A 380 21.91 -19.74 -1.41
CA LEU A 380 21.69 -21.04 -0.76
C LEU A 380 20.21 -21.29 -0.45
N MET A 381 19.50 -20.25 0.04
CA MET A 381 18.07 -20.29 0.32
C MET A 381 17.19 -20.18 -0.94
N ARG A 382 17.82 -20.03 -2.10
CA ARG A 382 17.12 -19.77 -3.37
C ARG A 382 16.12 -18.62 -3.25
N PHE A 383 16.50 -17.52 -2.55
CA PHE A 383 15.80 -16.25 -2.61
C PHE A 383 16.03 -15.55 -3.94
N TYR A 384 17.19 -15.85 -4.56
CA TYR A 384 17.57 -15.46 -5.90
C TYR A 384 18.12 -16.67 -6.63
N ASP A 385 17.84 -16.81 -7.92
CA ASP A 385 18.46 -17.82 -8.77
C ASP A 385 19.80 -17.29 -9.30
N VAL A 386 20.77 -18.16 -9.48
CA VAL A 386 22.10 -17.80 -10.02
C VAL A 386 22.01 -17.38 -11.50
N ASN A 387 22.86 -16.45 -11.92
CA ASN A 387 22.91 -16.04 -13.33
C ASN A 387 23.58 -17.13 -14.21
N SER A 388 24.59 -17.82 -13.67
CA SER A 388 25.19 -19.00 -14.29
C SER A 388 25.85 -19.88 -13.23
N GLY A 389 26.20 -21.11 -13.60
CA GLY A 389 26.69 -22.12 -12.67
C GLY A 389 25.56 -22.93 -12.03
N SER A 390 25.89 -23.66 -10.98
CA SER A 390 24.91 -24.50 -10.25
C SER A 390 25.18 -24.52 -8.75
N ILE A 391 24.11 -24.63 -7.98
CA ILE A 391 24.12 -24.90 -6.55
C ILE A 391 23.38 -26.23 -6.36
N LYS A 392 24.05 -27.21 -5.76
CA LYS A 392 23.46 -28.53 -5.54
C LYS A 392 23.38 -28.84 -4.07
N VAL A 393 22.27 -29.46 -3.66
CA VAL A 393 22.11 -30.07 -2.34
C VAL A 393 21.93 -31.57 -2.54
N ASP A 394 22.79 -32.36 -1.91
CA ASP A 394 22.85 -33.82 -2.05
C ASP A 394 22.85 -34.29 -3.51
N GLY A 395 23.64 -33.58 -4.33
CA GLY A 395 23.82 -33.86 -5.75
C GLY A 395 22.72 -33.36 -6.69
N THR A 396 21.62 -32.87 -6.18
CA THR A 396 20.50 -32.30 -6.97
C THR A 396 20.60 -30.77 -7.01
N ASP A 397 20.46 -30.18 -8.21
CA ASP A 397 20.45 -28.72 -8.35
C ASP A 397 19.24 -28.14 -7.60
N ILE A 398 19.44 -27.05 -6.86
CA ILE A 398 18.36 -26.40 -6.09
C ILE A 398 17.22 -25.89 -6.96
N ARG A 399 17.46 -25.72 -8.28
CA ARG A 399 16.42 -25.34 -9.25
C ARG A 399 15.46 -26.49 -9.55
N ASP A 400 15.93 -27.73 -9.39
CA ASP A 400 15.15 -28.96 -9.59
C ASP A 400 14.52 -29.48 -8.27
N ILE A 401 14.66 -28.73 -7.17
CA ILE A 401 14.05 -28.98 -5.86
C ILE A 401 12.94 -27.95 -5.63
N THR A 402 11.81 -28.36 -5.04
CA THR A 402 10.79 -27.40 -4.65
C THR A 402 11.32 -26.45 -3.58
N ARG A 403 11.07 -25.13 -3.73
CA ARG A 403 11.57 -24.11 -2.78
C ARG A 403 11.10 -24.37 -1.35
N GLY A 404 9.85 -24.84 -1.20
CA GLY A 404 9.29 -25.19 0.12
C GLY A 404 10.13 -26.26 0.81
N SER A 405 10.41 -27.37 0.14
CA SER A 405 11.19 -28.47 0.72
C SER A 405 12.67 -28.12 0.91
N LEU A 406 13.26 -27.33 0.00
CA LEU A 406 14.62 -26.82 0.20
C LEU A 406 14.72 -25.98 1.47
N ARG A 407 13.83 -25.03 1.66
CA ARG A 407 13.83 -24.09 2.79
C ARG A 407 13.50 -24.75 4.13
N THR A 408 12.66 -25.78 4.16
CA THR A 408 12.40 -26.55 5.40
C THR A 408 13.61 -27.36 5.86
N ASN A 409 14.57 -27.66 4.98
CA ASN A 409 15.83 -28.29 5.31
C ASN A 409 16.91 -27.32 5.80
N TYR A 410 16.62 -25.99 5.81
CA TYR A 410 17.50 -24.96 6.38
C TYR A 410 16.89 -24.32 7.62
N GLY A 411 17.65 -24.21 8.68
CA GLY A 411 17.34 -23.37 9.83
C GLY A 411 18.11 -22.05 9.72
N MET A 412 17.40 -20.93 9.73
CA MET A 412 18.03 -19.62 9.53
C MET A 412 17.88 -18.73 10.75
N VAL A 413 19.00 -18.25 11.29
CA VAL A 413 19.04 -17.20 12.33
C VAL A 413 19.72 -15.97 11.72
N LEU A 414 18.92 -14.92 11.53
CA LEU A 414 19.37 -13.65 10.94
C LEU A 414 19.95 -12.71 12.00
N GLN A 415 20.75 -11.75 11.54
CA GLN A 415 21.21 -10.62 12.34
C GLN A 415 20.04 -9.80 12.90
N GLU A 416 19.05 -9.50 12.05
CA GLU A 416 17.83 -8.83 12.46
C GLU A 416 16.86 -9.85 13.08
N THR A 417 16.52 -9.59 14.34
CA THR A 417 15.58 -10.45 15.08
C THR A 417 14.16 -10.00 14.82
N TRP A 418 13.44 -10.72 13.96
CA TRP A 418 12.03 -10.44 13.73
C TRP A 418 11.13 -11.31 14.61
N LEU A 419 10.23 -10.67 15.35
CA LEU A 419 9.21 -11.30 16.16
C LEU A 419 7.83 -10.75 15.76
N ARG A 420 6.89 -11.67 15.52
CA ARG A 420 5.52 -11.34 15.18
C ARG A 420 4.77 -10.88 16.44
N SER A 421 3.85 -9.93 16.30
CA SER A 421 2.88 -9.62 17.35
C SER A 421 2.04 -10.87 17.70
N GLY A 422 1.99 -11.22 18.98
CA GLY A 422 1.36 -12.45 19.46
C GLY A 422 2.04 -12.96 20.73
N THR A 423 1.77 -14.22 21.12
CA THR A 423 2.42 -14.80 22.29
C THR A 423 3.86 -15.26 21.98
N ILE A 424 4.67 -15.41 23.02
CA ILE A 424 6.00 -16.02 22.88
C ILE A 424 5.88 -17.45 22.32
N ARG A 425 4.87 -18.19 22.74
CA ARG A 425 4.54 -19.52 22.21
C ARG A 425 4.33 -19.47 20.70
N ASP A 426 3.46 -18.57 20.20
CA ASP A 426 3.19 -18.44 18.76
C ASP A 426 4.46 -18.15 17.96
N ASN A 427 5.35 -17.32 18.53
CA ASN A 427 6.63 -17.00 17.92
C ASN A 427 7.60 -18.19 17.86
N ILE A 428 7.66 -19.01 18.89
CA ILE A 428 8.49 -20.22 18.92
C ILE A 428 7.94 -21.27 17.95
N CYS A 429 6.62 -21.48 17.95
CA CYS A 429 5.96 -22.52 17.14
C CYS A 429 5.82 -22.17 15.66
N MET A 430 6.33 -21.00 15.20
CA MET A 430 6.15 -20.54 13.83
C MET A 430 6.62 -21.56 12.77
N GLY A 431 7.69 -22.31 13.03
CA GLY A 431 8.22 -23.34 12.13
C GLY A 431 7.58 -24.74 12.34
N LYS A 432 6.92 -24.97 13.49
CA LYS A 432 6.27 -26.22 13.86
C LYS A 432 5.00 -25.92 14.68
N PRO A 433 3.87 -25.59 14.02
CA PRO A 433 2.64 -25.17 14.69
C PRO A 433 2.01 -26.22 15.61
N ASP A 434 2.25 -27.50 15.35
CA ASP A 434 1.75 -28.67 16.07
C ASP A 434 2.71 -29.17 17.17
N ALA A 435 3.70 -28.36 17.55
CA ALA A 435 4.65 -28.72 18.60
C ALA A 435 3.99 -28.87 19.97
N THR A 436 4.37 -29.94 20.68
CA THR A 436 3.87 -30.17 22.04
C THR A 436 4.52 -29.21 23.04
N GLU A 437 3.86 -28.99 24.17
CA GLU A 437 4.39 -28.16 25.28
C GLU A 437 5.80 -28.61 25.71
N GLU A 438 6.01 -29.94 25.76
CA GLU A 438 7.29 -30.53 26.16
C GLU A 438 8.39 -30.23 25.14
N GLU A 439 8.08 -30.26 23.83
CA GLU A 439 9.03 -29.91 22.76
C GLU A 439 9.40 -28.43 22.84
N ILE A 440 8.44 -27.54 23.04
CA ILE A 440 8.65 -26.10 23.19
C ILE A 440 9.57 -25.82 24.38
N ILE A 441 9.28 -26.40 25.54
CA ILE A 441 10.09 -26.23 26.75
C ILE A 441 11.50 -26.79 26.56
N ARG A 442 11.64 -27.94 25.89
CA ARG A 442 12.92 -28.56 25.57
C ARG A 442 13.78 -27.65 24.68
N ALA A 443 13.19 -27.15 23.60
CA ALA A 443 13.87 -26.20 22.70
C ALA A 443 14.28 -24.91 23.43
N ALA A 444 13.39 -24.35 24.26
CA ALA A 444 13.66 -23.15 25.05
C ALA A 444 14.75 -23.38 26.13
N LYS A 445 14.86 -24.56 26.70
CA LYS A 445 15.95 -24.91 27.62
C LYS A 445 17.28 -25.03 26.87
N ALA A 446 17.30 -25.69 25.72
CA ALA A 446 18.49 -25.87 24.89
C ALA A 446 19.02 -24.52 24.37
N SER A 447 18.15 -23.58 24.02
CA SER A 447 18.49 -22.22 23.61
C SER A 447 18.79 -21.25 24.78
N HIS A 448 18.70 -21.69 26.03
CA HIS A 448 18.75 -20.85 27.24
C HIS A 448 17.65 -19.78 27.35
N ALA A 449 16.56 -19.87 26.57
CA ALA A 449 15.46 -18.92 26.63
C ALA A 449 14.49 -19.18 27.81
N HIS A 450 14.30 -20.45 28.22
CA HIS A 450 13.35 -20.85 29.26
C HIS A 450 13.45 -20.03 30.55
N GLY A 451 14.69 -19.73 30.97
CA GLY A 451 14.94 -19.03 32.24
C GLY A 451 14.40 -17.61 32.28
N PHE A 452 14.41 -16.87 31.19
CA PHE A 452 13.81 -15.53 31.14
C PHE A 452 12.31 -15.60 30.85
N ILE A 453 11.86 -16.50 29.98
CA ILE A 453 10.44 -16.69 29.66
C ILE A 453 9.64 -16.96 30.93
N LYS A 454 10.11 -17.88 31.78
CA LYS A 454 9.44 -18.24 33.05
C LYS A 454 9.30 -17.05 34.02
N ARG A 455 10.16 -16.02 33.92
CA ARG A 455 10.11 -14.82 34.77
C ARG A 455 9.12 -13.76 34.27
N LEU A 456 8.61 -13.92 33.05
CA LEU A 456 7.60 -13.01 32.53
C LEU A 456 6.23 -13.30 33.18
N PRO A 457 5.35 -12.30 33.32
CA PRO A 457 4.09 -12.42 34.08
C PRO A 457 3.19 -13.57 33.60
N LYS A 458 3.18 -13.89 32.31
CA LYS A 458 2.37 -14.98 31.72
C LYS A 458 3.25 -16.08 31.10
N GLY A 459 4.56 -16.12 31.39
CA GLY A 459 5.47 -17.11 30.81
C GLY A 459 5.41 -17.15 29.29
N TYR A 460 5.20 -18.34 28.72
CA TYR A 460 5.08 -18.57 27.28
C TYR A 460 3.89 -17.87 26.62
N ASP A 461 2.82 -17.58 27.39
CA ASP A 461 1.62 -16.90 26.90
C ASP A 461 1.70 -15.38 27.06
N THR A 462 2.89 -14.86 27.38
CA THR A 462 3.15 -13.42 27.38
C THR A 462 3.03 -12.89 25.95
N VAL A 463 2.16 -11.90 25.75
CA VAL A 463 1.95 -11.23 24.47
C VAL A 463 3.07 -10.21 24.28
N ILE A 464 3.72 -10.27 23.14
CA ILE A 464 4.72 -9.30 22.68
C ILE A 464 4.15 -8.53 21.49
N THR A 465 4.48 -7.24 21.43
CA THR A 465 4.15 -6.39 20.28
C THR A 465 5.14 -6.62 19.14
N GLU A 466 4.87 -6.03 18.00
CA GLU A 466 5.80 -5.99 16.89
C GLU A 466 7.18 -5.52 17.37
N ASP A 467 8.25 -6.10 16.83
CA ASP A 467 9.63 -5.92 17.29
C ASP A 467 9.95 -6.38 18.72
N GLY A 468 9.08 -7.18 19.34
CA GLY A 468 9.34 -7.82 20.63
C GLY A 468 9.18 -6.91 21.86
N GLY A 469 8.67 -5.70 21.70
CA GLY A 469 8.27 -4.80 22.80
C GLY A 469 9.36 -4.58 23.86
N SER A 470 9.12 -5.01 25.10
CA SER A 470 10.02 -4.83 26.24
C SER A 470 11.20 -5.81 26.32
N LEU A 471 11.32 -6.73 25.37
CA LEU A 471 12.41 -7.71 25.37
C LEU A 471 13.73 -7.07 24.95
N SER A 472 14.83 -7.44 25.63
CA SER A 472 16.18 -7.03 25.21
C SER A 472 16.56 -7.69 23.90
N GLN A 473 17.51 -7.09 23.14
CA GLN A 473 17.97 -7.64 21.88
C GLN A 473 18.49 -9.10 22.02
N GLY A 474 19.19 -9.41 23.09
CA GLY A 474 19.63 -10.77 23.38
C GLY A 474 18.47 -11.74 23.65
N GLN A 475 17.41 -11.30 24.35
CA GLN A 475 16.22 -12.11 24.57
C GLN A 475 15.47 -12.40 23.25
N LYS A 476 15.35 -11.39 22.37
CA LYS A 476 14.78 -11.56 21.03
C LYS A 476 15.56 -12.59 20.22
N GLN A 477 16.89 -12.50 20.24
CA GLN A 477 17.76 -13.43 19.53
C GLN A 477 17.64 -14.86 20.07
N LEU A 478 17.56 -15.03 21.41
CA LEU A 478 17.31 -16.35 22.02
C LEU A 478 15.96 -16.94 21.59
N LEU A 479 14.92 -16.13 21.40
CA LEU A 479 13.63 -16.62 20.86
C LEU A 479 13.76 -17.05 19.38
N CYS A 480 14.48 -16.31 18.55
CA CYS A 480 14.76 -16.70 17.16
C CYS A 480 15.54 -18.01 17.09
N ILE A 481 16.55 -18.20 17.97
CA ILE A 481 17.28 -19.46 18.11
C ILE A 481 16.35 -20.58 18.58
N THR A 482 15.45 -20.32 19.56
CA THR A 482 14.48 -21.32 20.05
C THR A 482 13.58 -21.82 18.93
N ARG A 483 13.15 -20.92 18.03
CA ARG A 483 12.35 -21.25 16.85
C ARG A 483 13.05 -22.27 15.96
N VAL A 484 14.32 -22.07 15.69
CA VAL A 484 15.14 -22.98 14.87
C VAL A 484 15.42 -24.29 15.63
N MET A 485 15.71 -24.22 16.92
CA MET A 485 15.92 -25.41 17.77
C MET A 485 14.68 -26.31 17.92
N LEU A 486 13.49 -25.76 17.75
CA LEU A 486 12.25 -26.55 17.76
C LEU A 486 12.13 -27.45 16.51
N CYS A 487 12.59 -26.97 15.36
CA CYS A 487 12.55 -27.70 14.08
C CYS A 487 13.82 -28.53 13.84
N LEU A 488 14.98 -28.02 14.25
CA LEU A 488 16.31 -28.61 14.10
C LEU A 488 16.59 -29.24 12.72
N PRO A 489 16.54 -28.49 11.63
CA PRO A 489 16.80 -29.03 10.30
C PRO A 489 18.28 -29.44 10.12
N PRO A 490 18.60 -30.27 9.11
CA PRO A 490 19.96 -30.78 8.89
C PRO A 490 20.98 -29.74 8.46
N MET A 491 20.56 -28.62 7.93
CA MET A 491 21.40 -27.52 7.49
C MET A 491 21.06 -26.21 8.21
N LEU A 492 22.08 -25.41 8.52
CA LEU A 492 21.92 -24.16 9.26
C LEU A 492 22.58 -22.99 8.55
N ILE A 493 21.95 -21.83 8.65
CA ILE A 493 22.49 -20.54 8.24
C ILE A 493 22.43 -19.61 9.44
N LEU A 494 23.59 -19.13 9.88
CA LEU A 494 23.75 -18.31 11.07
C LEU A 494 24.42 -16.99 10.72
N ASP A 495 23.77 -15.87 11.03
CA ASP A 495 24.35 -14.54 10.88
C ASP A 495 24.66 -13.97 12.27
N GLU A 496 25.96 -13.88 12.60
CA GLU A 496 26.48 -13.56 13.93
C GLU A 496 26.67 -12.05 14.16
N ALA A 497 25.69 -11.22 14.10
CA ALA A 497 25.85 -9.85 14.53
C ALA A 497 25.26 -9.61 15.94
N THR A 498 26.12 -9.49 16.93
CA THR A 498 25.74 -9.36 18.35
C THR A 498 26.32 -8.12 19.03
N SER A 499 26.60 -7.06 18.28
CA SER A 499 27.28 -5.84 18.75
C SER A 499 26.59 -5.07 19.89
N SER A 500 25.35 -5.44 20.25
CA SER A 500 24.54 -4.72 21.23
C SER A 500 24.02 -5.60 22.38
N ILE A 501 24.68 -6.74 22.65
CA ILE A 501 24.20 -7.73 23.64
C ILE A 501 25.18 -7.77 24.83
N ASP A 502 24.63 -7.90 26.03
CA ASP A 502 25.45 -8.08 27.22
C ASP A 502 26.23 -9.40 27.19
N THR A 503 27.44 -9.39 27.77
CA THR A 503 28.39 -10.53 27.72
C THR A 503 27.78 -11.84 28.25
N ARG A 504 26.91 -11.79 29.27
CA ARG A 504 26.31 -12.99 29.85
C ARG A 504 25.29 -13.63 28.92
N THR A 505 24.49 -12.83 28.26
CA THR A 505 23.51 -13.30 27.24
C THR A 505 24.24 -13.77 25.99
N GLU A 506 25.30 -13.10 25.64
CA GLU A 506 26.17 -13.46 24.52
C GLU A 506 26.74 -14.89 24.66
N ILE A 507 27.28 -15.23 25.85
CA ILE A 507 27.79 -16.60 26.12
C ILE A 507 26.66 -17.64 25.95
N LYS A 508 25.43 -17.32 26.36
CA LYS A 508 24.28 -18.23 26.17
C LYS A 508 23.94 -18.43 24.70
N ILE A 509 23.99 -17.37 23.89
CA ILE A 509 23.76 -17.42 22.45
C ILE A 509 24.80 -18.27 21.77
N GLN A 510 26.09 -18.12 22.13
CA GLN A 510 27.18 -18.92 21.59
C GLN A 510 27.01 -20.41 21.94
N ASN A 511 26.70 -20.72 23.20
CA ASN A 511 26.45 -22.10 23.60
C ASN A 511 25.26 -22.72 22.86
N ALA A 512 24.22 -21.92 22.66
CA ALA A 512 23.03 -22.34 21.89
C ALA A 512 23.40 -22.60 20.41
N PHE A 513 24.18 -21.75 19.79
CA PHE A 513 24.70 -21.98 18.44
C PHE A 513 25.59 -23.24 18.37
N ALA A 514 26.51 -23.43 19.31
CA ALA A 514 27.35 -24.61 19.35
C ALA A 514 26.53 -25.91 19.43
N THR A 515 25.52 -25.94 20.31
CA THR A 515 24.60 -27.09 20.44
C THR A 515 23.78 -27.30 19.16
N MET A 516 23.34 -26.21 18.53
CA MET A 516 22.54 -26.30 17.31
C MET A 516 23.32 -26.83 16.12
N MET A 517 24.61 -26.50 16.03
CA MET A 517 25.52 -26.91 14.94
C MET A 517 26.04 -28.36 15.05
N GLU A 518 25.89 -29.03 16.19
CA GLU A 518 26.38 -30.39 16.37
C GLU A 518 25.77 -31.36 15.34
N GLY A 519 26.66 -31.97 14.52
CA GLY A 519 26.29 -32.93 13.49
C GLY A 519 25.55 -32.33 12.27
N ARG A 520 25.50 -31.01 12.12
CA ARG A 520 24.77 -30.31 11.04
C ARG A 520 25.68 -29.47 10.17
N THR A 521 25.36 -29.46 8.87
CA THR A 521 26.08 -28.58 7.93
C THR A 521 25.69 -27.13 8.21
N SER A 522 26.67 -26.29 8.53
CA SER A 522 26.38 -24.94 9.00
C SER A 522 27.18 -23.89 8.21
N PHE A 523 26.47 -22.89 7.68
CA PHE A 523 27.03 -21.70 7.04
C PHE A 523 26.93 -20.53 8.01
N ILE A 524 28.07 -19.92 8.36
CA ILE A 524 28.14 -18.92 9.40
C ILE A 524 28.76 -17.65 8.83
N VAL A 525 28.02 -16.54 8.82
CA VAL A 525 28.61 -15.22 8.60
C VAL A 525 29.26 -14.81 9.91
N ALA A 526 30.56 -15.10 10.01
CA ALA A 526 31.26 -14.99 11.25
C ALA A 526 31.84 -13.59 11.46
N HIS A 527 31.47 -12.99 12.58
CA HIS A 527 32.02 -11.73 13.09
C HIS A 527 32.84 -11.94 14.37
N ARG A 528 33.01 -13.20 14.82
CA ARG A 528 33.70 -13.56 16.07
C ARG A 528 34.82 -14.53 15.85
N LEU A 529 35.87 -14.28 16.59
CA LEU A 529 37.08 -15.10 16.52
C LEU A 529 36.85 -16.57 16.90
N SER A 530 36.08 -16.82 17.96
CA SER A 530 35.80 -18.19 18.44
C SER A 530 35.07 -19.04 17.41
N THR A 531 34.11 -18.44 16.70
CA THR A 531 33.38 -19.13 15.63
C THR A 531 34.23 -19.38 14.41
N ILE A 532 35.10 -18.42 14.04
CA ILE A 532 36.02 -18.55 12.91
C ILE A 532 37.04 -19.67 13.20
N GLN A 533 37.60 -19.68 14.40
CA GLN A 533 38.60 -20.69 14.79
C GLN A 533 38.06 -22.12 14.84
N SER A 534 36.80 -22.29 15.21
CA SER A 534 36.14 -23.60 15.32
C SER A 534 35.55 -24.12 14.02
N ALA A 535 35.64 -23.34 12.92
CA ALA A 535 35.13 -23.75 11.62
C ALA A 535 36.05 -24.75 10.91
N ASP A 536 35.43 -25.76 10.26
CA ASP A 536 36.18 -26.75 9.46
C ASP A 536 36.70 -26.13 8.16
N VAL A 537 35.94 -25.19 7.60
CA VAL A 537 36.27 -24.43 6.39
C VAL A 537 36.04 -22.97 6.62
N ILE A 538 37.01 -22.13 6.33
CA ILE A 538 36.91 -20.69 6.32
C ILE A 538 36.97 -20.21 4.87
N LEU A 539 35.94 -19.47 4.44
CA LEU A 539 35.88 -18.80 3.15
C LEU A 539 36.22 -17.34 3.34
N VAL A 540 37.32 -16.89 2.80
CA VAL A 540 37.70 -15.47 2.83
C VAL A 540 37.22 -14.80 1.55
N MET A 541 36.28 -13.89 1.69
CA MET A 541 35.66 -13.19 0.57
C MET A 541 36.17 -11.75 0.47
N LYS A 542 36.47 -11.33 -0.75
CA LYS A 542 36.79 -9.95 -1.10
C LYS A 542 36.22 -9.64 -2.48
N ASP A 543 35.55 -8.53 -2.62
CA ASP A 543 34.97 -8.04 -3.88
C ASP A 543 34.19 -9.13 -4.65
N GLY A 544 33.39 -9.93 -3.91
CA GLY A 544 32.55 -10.99 -4.44
C GLY A 544 33.24 -12.31 -4.80
N ASN A 545 34.56 -12.42 -4.59
CA ASN A 545 35.34 -13.63 -4.89
C ASN A 545 35.82 -14.31 -3.62
N ILE A 546 35.99 -15.63 -3.67
CA ILE A 546 36.78 -16.36 -2.68
C ILE A 546 38.25 -16.13 -3.02
N ILE A 547 38.97 -15.44 -2.13
CA ILE A 547 40.40 -15.19 -2.29
C ILE A 547 41.27 -16.20 -1.54
N GLU A 548 40.76 -16.76 -0.45
CA GLU A 548 41.42 -17.79 0.34
C GLU A 548 40.39 -18.79 0.88
N GLN A 549 40.75 -20.05 0.95
CA GLN A 549 39.95 -21.13 1.53
C GLN A 549 40.83 -22.12 2.28
N GLY A 550 40.42 -22.46 3.50
CA GLY A 550 41.18 -23.40 4.34
C GLY A 550 40.63 -23.45 5.75
N ASN A 551 41.37 -24.03 6.68
CA ASN A 551 41.12 -23.96 8.11
C ASN A 551 41.91 -22.82 8.76
N HIS A 552 41.68 -22.54 10.03
CA HIS A 552 42.33 -21.47 10.78
C HIS A 552 43.86 -21.55 10.74
N GLU A 553 44.41 -22.72 10.99
CA GLU A 553 45.86 -22.94 11.06
C GLU A 553 46.51 -22.74 9.70
N THR A 554 45.97 -23.33 8.64
CA THR A 554 46.51 -23.21 7.29
C THR A 554 46.49 -21.80 6.76
N LEU A 555 45.38 -21.07 6.97
CA LEU A 555 45.24 -19.69 6.50
C LEU A 555 46.13 -18.71 7.29
N LEU A 556 46.32 -18.93 8.58
CA LEU A 556 47.30 -18.16 9.38
C LEU A 556 48.72 -18.37 8.89
N ALA A 557 49.10 -19.64 8.64
CA ALA A 557 50.44 -20.00 8.17
C ALA A 557 50.76 -19.43 6.77
N GLN A 558 49.73 -19.23 5.92
CA GLN A 558 49.87 -18.60 4.60
C GLN A 558 50.23 -17.12 4.66
N GLY A 559 49.97 -16.44 5.79
CA GLY A 559 50.27 -15.01 5.95
C GLY A 559 49.49 -14.07 5.00
N GLY A 560 48.37 -14.54 4.44
CA GLY A 560 47.59 -13.85 3.44
C GLY A 560 46.58 -12.82 4.00
N PHE A 561 45.50 -12.61 3.28
CA PHE A 561 44.47 -11.65 3.67
C PHE A 561 43.78 -12.04 5.00
N TYR A 562 43.55 -13.35 5.21
CA TYR A 562 42.98 -13.85 6.46
C TYR A 562 43.90 -13.55 7.66
N ALA A 563 45.19 -13.83 7.55
CA ALA A 563 46.16 -13.57 8.61
C ALA A 563 46.23 -12.06 8.94
N ASN A 564 46.19 -11.20 7.92
CA ASN A 564 46.16 -9.74 8.11
C ASN A 564 44.86 -9.31 8.79
N LEU A 565 43.70 -9.84 8.38
CA LEU A 565 42.39 -9.54 8.99
C LEU A 565 42.38 -10.00 10.46
N TYR A 566 42.88 -11.20 10.71
CA TYR A 566 43.00 -11.76 12.06
C TYR A 566 43.85 -10.88 12.96
N ASN A 567 45.06 -10.54 12.51
CA ASN A 567 46.00 -9.73 13.28
C ASN A 567 45.50 -8.29 13.51
N SER A 568 44.76 -7.72 12.54
CA SER A 568 44.22 -6.37 12.68
C SER A 568 43.00 -6.26 13.59
N GLN A 569 42.20 -7.31 13.69
CA GLN A 569 40.95 -7.30 14.47
C GLN A 569 41.06 -8.00 15.83
N PHE A 570 41.96 -9.00 15.96
CA PHE A 570 41.92 -9.93 17.08
C PHE A 570 43.29 -10.17 17.76
N ALA A 571 44.41 -9.82 17.13
CA ALA A 571 45.70 -9.86 17.79
C ALA A 571 45.95 -8.57 18.57
N VAL A 572 45.82 -8.65 19.90
CA VAL A 572 46.23 -7.62 20.86
C VAL A 572 47.60 -7.99 21.38
#